data_a11663e1aca7e0955c32a965598bed4d
#
_entry.id   a11663e1aca7e0955c32a965598bed4d
#
_cell.length_a   1.000
_cell.length_b   1.000
_cell.length_c   1.000
_cell.angle_alpha   90.00
_cell.angle_beta   90.00
_cell.angle_gamma   90.00
#
_symmetry.space_group_name_H-M   'P 1'
#
loop_
_entity.id
_entity.type
_entity.pdbx_description
1 polymer ?
#
loop_
_entity_poly.entity_id
_entity_poly.type
_entity_poly.pdbx_seq_one_letter_code
_entity_poly.pdbx_strand_id
1 'polypeptide(L)'
;VPGRESGAEVAMARDISMAFCYNLAALVKQRNKAGVRPPKPRQNADHVSELTTNRLSVYLRCLTELEAQGARTVSSQSLAEQFHLNAAQIRKDLAYFGEFGVRGVGYYVRDLKRHLRQILGLDRRLRVGIIGAGNLGLALADYQGFRQEGFEIAAMFDNQVGKVGQQSRSGVPIYDIAELRKFVKRDAVSIAVLAVPAGSAQKVVDMVVAAGVKAILNFSPGTLQVPDDVKVKGVDLTVSLESLSFYLAHGDIAQDDD
;
A
#
# COMPACT_ATOMS: atom_id res chain seq x y z
N VAL A 1 -0.81 -36.28 -0.35
CA VAL A 1 0.52 -35.64 -0.38
C VAL A 1 0.26 -34.17 -0.66
N PRO A 2 0.55 -33.21 0.25
CA PRO A 2 0.36 -31.79 0.00
C PRO A 2 1.42 -31.30 -0.98
N GLY A 3 0.96 -30.57 -2.02
CA GLY A 3 1.79 -30.03 -3.08
C GLY A 3 2.82 -29.03 -2.54
N ARG A 4 4.06 -29.21 -2.93
CA ARG A 4 5.15 -28.25 -2.75
C ARG A 4 4.82 -27.00 -3.60
N GLU A 5 4.56 -25.89 -2.96
CA GLU A 5 4.57 -24.59 -3.63
C GLU A 5 5.96 -24.36 -4.24
N SER A 6 6.02 -24.09 -5.52
CA SER A 6 7.27 -23.94 -6.25
C SER A 6 7.97 -22.65 -5.81
N GLY A 7 9.26 -22.74 -5.49
CA GLY A 7 10.10 -21.59 -5.12
C GLY A 7 10.10 -20.43 -6.12
N ALA A 8 9.60 -20.65 -7.33
CA ALA A 8 9.42 -19.65 -8.38
C ALA A 8 8.30 -18.63 -8.08
N GLU A 9 7.17 -19.06 -7.47
CA GLU A 9 6.07 -18.15 -7.11
C GLU A 9 6.46 -17.21 -5.96
N VAL A 10 7.24 -17.70 -5.01
CA VAL A 10 7.76 -16.89 -3.90
C VAL A 10 8.82 -15.90 -4.38
N ALA A 11 9.65 -16.29 -5.36
CA ALA A 11 10.62 -15.41 -6.00
C ALA A 11 9.95 -14.30 -6.81
N MET A 12 8.93 -14.63 -7.62
CA MET A 12 8.20 -13.67 -8.44
C MET A 12 7.42 -12.63 -7.59
N ALA A 13 6.86 -13.05 -6.44
CA ALA A 13 6.22 -12.12 -5.50
C ALA A 13 7.26 -11.18 -4.82
N ARG A 14 8.49 -11.65 -4.59
CA ARG A 14 9.61 -10.83 -4.10
C ARG A 14 10.04 -9.78 -5.11
N ASP A 15 10.16 -10.13 -6.39
CA ASP A 15 10.60 -9.21 -7.45
C ASP A 15 9.58 -8.09 -7.70
N ILE A 16 8.28 -8.39 -7.68
CA ILE A 16 7.23 -7.38 -7.80
C ILE A 16 7.22 -6.44 -6.59
N SER A 17 7.48 -6.94 -5.38
CA SER A 17 7.58 -6.14 -4.16
C SER A 17 8.81 -5.21 -4.20
N MET A 18 9.94 -5.69 -4.70
CA MET A 18 11.17 -4.89 -4.88
C MET A 18 11.00 -3.81 -5.93
N ALA A 19 10.43 -4.12 -7.10
CA ALA A 19 10.18 -3.14 -8.16
C ALA A 19 9.24 -2.01 -7.70
N PHE A 20 8.23 -2.34 -6.87
CA PHE A 20 7.34 -1.34 -6.28
C PHE A 20 8.05 -0.44 -5.25
N CYS A 21 8.98 -0.98 -4.47
CA CYS A 21 9.82 -0.21 -3.54
C CYS A 21 10.79 0.72 -4.28
N TYR A 22 11.41 0.27 -5.38
CA TYR A 22 12.30 1.10 -6.21
C TYR A 22 11.56 2.27 -6.85
N ASN A 23 10.38 2.07 -7.41
CA ASN A 23 9.57 3.14 -7.99
C ASN A 23 9.13 4.17 -6.95
N LEU A 24 8.78 3.74 -5.74
CA LEU A 24 8.38 4.66 -4.66
C LEU A 24 9.58 5.46 -4.13
N ALA A 25 10.77 4.84 -4.03
CA ALA A 25 12.01 5.51 -3.65
C ALA A 25 12.46 6.56 -4.69
N ALA A 26 12.27 6.29 -5.98
CA ALA A 26 12.56 7.24 -7.07
C ALA A 26 11.64 8.47 -7.03
N LEU A 27 10.34 8.28 -6.79
CA LEU A 27 9.36 9.38 -6.60
C LEU A 27 9.69 10.27 -5.40
N VAL A 28 10.25 9.70 -4.32
CA VAL A 28 10.68 10.45 -3.11
C VAL A 28 11.94 11.28 -3.38
N LYS A 29 12.87 10.82 -4.25
CA LYS A 29 14.10 11.56 -4.60
C LYS A 29 13.85 12.88 -5.36
N GLN A 30 12.84 12.94 -6.22
CA GLN A 30 12.62 14.12 -7.07
C GLN A 30 12.08 15.35 -6.35
N ARG A 31 11.48 15.22 -5.16
CA ARG A 31 10.84 16.33 -4.42
C ARG A 31 11.68 16.99 -3.32
N ASN A 32 12.87 16.48 -3.00
CA ASN A 32 13.69 16.96 -1.86
C ASN A 32 14.56 18.21 -2.14
N LYS A 33 14.36 18.95 -3.23
CA LYS A 33 15.16 20.14 -3.58
C LYS A 33 14.66 21.47 -3.01
N ALA A 34 13.57 21.52 -2.25
CA ALA A 34 13.08 22.75 -1.63
C ALA A 34 13.32 22.72 -0.11
N GLY A 35 14.27 23.56 0.34
CA GLY A 35 14.61 23.72 1.75
C GLY A 35 13.50 24.46 2.52
N VAL A 36 12.80 23.75 3.41
CA VAL A 36 11.85 24.33 4.37
C VAL A 36 12.25 23.90 5.79
N ARG A 37 12.34 24.89 6.72
CA ARG A 37 12.59 24.66 8.15
C ARG A 37 11.48 23.83 8.80
N PRO A 38 11.82 22.89 9.71
CA PRO A 38 10.85 22.03 10.34
C PRO A 38 10.03 22.72 11.43
N PRO A 39 8.71 22.46 11.53
CA PRO A 39 7.92 22.81 12.69
C PRO A 39 8.09 21.82 13.85
N LYS A 40 7.82 22.29 15.08
CA LYS A 40 7.90 21.49 16.33
C LYS A 40 6.85 20.36 16.33
N PRO A 41 7.11 19.22 17.01
CA PRO A 41 6.24 18.06 16.99
C PRO A 41 4.85 18.37 17.57
N ARG A 42 3.80 18.08 16.83
CA ARG A 42 2.40 18.08 17.27
C ARG A 42 1.87 16.67 17.26
N GLN A 43 1.36 16.22 18.39
CA GLN A 43 0.83 14.88 18.67
C GLN A 43 -0.56 14.60 18.07
N ASN A 44 -0.86 15.04 16.86
CA ASN A 44 -2.15 14.75 16.23
C ASN A 44 -1.92 14.02 14.90
N ALA A 45 -2.44 12.80 14.79
CA ALA A 45 -2.42 11.99 13.58
C ALA A 45 -3.02 12.72 12.35
N ASP A 46 -3.83 13.73 12.58
CA ASP A 46 -4.51 14.54 11.54
C ASP A 46 -3.57 15.38 10.66
N HIS A 47 -2.28 15.47 10.99
CA HIS A 47 -1.30 16.27 10.25
C HIS A 47 -0.15 15.48 9.63
N VAL A 48 -0.20 14.14 9.65
CA VAL A 48 0.83 13.32 8.99
C VAL A 48 0.60 13.34 7.48
N SER A 49 1.61 13.79 6.72
CA SER A 49 1.49 13.83 5.26
C SER A 49 1.43 12.43 4.67
N GLU A 50 0.73 12.27 3.55
CA GLU A 50 0.70 11.00 2.80
C GLU A 50 2.11 10.53 2.41
N LEU A 51 3.00 11.46 2.07
CA LEU A 51 4.40 11.15 1.78
C LEU A 51 5.11 10.51 2.98
N THR A 52 4.82 10.96 4.19
CA THR A 52 5.39 10.37 5.41
C THR A 52 4.85 8.96 5.64
N THR A 53 3.54 8.74 5.56
CA THR A 53 2.95 7.40 5.71
C THR A 53 3.46 6.42 4.67
N ASN A 54 3.62 6.85 3.41
CA ASN A 54 4.22 6.03 2.35
C ASN A 54 5.66 5.62 2.70
N ARG A 55 6.50 6.56 3.22
CA ARG A 55 7.86 6.22 3.65
C ARG A 55 7.89 5.24 4.82
N LEU A 56 6.99 5.40 5.81
CA LEU A 56 6.89 4.42 6.92
C LEU A 56 6.58 3.01 6.41
N SER A 57 5.73 2.89 5.40
CA SER A 57 5.44 1.61 4.75
C SER A 57 6.67 1.03 4.04
N VAL A 58 7.49 1.88 3.40
CA VAL A 58 8.78 1.46 2.83
C VAL A 58 9.73 0.98 3.93
N TYR A 59 9.89 1.74 5.02
CA TYR A 59 10.74 1.34 6.15
C TYR A 59 10.30 0.01 6.75
N LEU A 60 9.00 -0.23 6.88
CA LEU A 60 8.46 -1.50 7.36
C LEU A 60 8.87 -2.68 6.48
N ARG A 61 8.86 -2.53 5.16
CA ARG A 61 9.32 -3.56 4.21
C ARG A 61 10.81 -3.81 4.32
N CYS A 62 11.63 -2.75 4.37
CA CYS A 62 13.07 -2.88 4.58
C CYS A 62 13.40 -3.63 5.88
N LEU A 63 12.69 -3.31 6.98
CA LEU A 63 12.87 -4.01 8.25
C LEU A 63 12.40 -5.47 8.20
N THR A 64 11.38 -5.78 7.41
CA THR A 64 10.92 -7.16 7.21
C THR A 64 11.97 -7.99 6.48
N GLU A 65 12.62 -7.40 5.48
CA GLU A 65 13.72 -8.02 4.76
C GLU A 65 14.95 -8.24 5.66
N LEU A 66 15.34 -7.20 6.42
CA LEU A 66 16.44 -7.29 7.38
C LEU A 66 16.19 -8.38 8.45
N GLU A 67 14.95 -8.48 8.95
CA GLU A 67 14.58 -9.54 9.90
C GLU A 67 14.71 -10.93 9.27
N ALA A 68 14.29 -11.09 8.01
CA ALA A 68 14.44 -12.35 7.28
C ALA A 68 15.92 -12.74 7.06
N GLN A 69 16.82 -11.74 6.94
CA GLN A 69 18.27 -11.92 6.86
C GLN A 69 18.92 -12.15 8.25
N GLY A 70 18.15 -12.13 9.34
CA GLY A 70 18.63 -12.36 10.69
C GLY A 70 19.25 -11.12 11.37
N ALA A 71 19.12 -9.91 10.79
CA ALA A 71 19.63 -8.69 11.39
C ALA A 71 18.88 -8.36 12.69
N ARG A 72 19.63 -8.11 13.77
CA ARG A 72 19.07 -7.76 15.09
C ARG A 72 18.93 -6.25 15.29
N THR A 73 19.90 -5.51 14.76
CA THR A 73 19.97 -4.05 14.85
C THR A 73 20.31 -3.45 13.49
N VAL A 74 19.90 -2.21 13.26
CA VAL A 74 20.24 -1.46 12.04
C VAL A 74 20.38 0.01 12.39
N SER A 75 21.39 0.69 11.86
CA SER A 75 21.51 2.15 11.94
C SER A 75 20.67 2.82 10.84
N SER A 76 20.29 4.09 11.03
CA SER A 76 19.66 4.86 9.94
C SER A 76 20.56 4.99 8.71
N GLN A 77 21.88 4.98 8.93
CA GLN A 77 22.86 5.04 7.85
C GLN A 77 22.89 3.74 7.06
N SER A 78 23.04 2.60 7.74
CA SER A 78 23.03 1.27 7.07
C SER A 78 21.70 0.98 6.35
N LEU A 79 20.56 1.39 6.96
CA LEU A 79 19.24 1.27 6.34
C LEU A 79 19.16 2.11 5.05
N ALA A 80 19.71 3.33 5.10
CA ALA A 80 19.72 4.21 3.93
C ALA A 80 20.61 3.70 2.81
N GLU A 81 21.79 3.18 3.13
CA GLU A 81 22.74 2.63 2.15
C GLU A 81 22.17 1.37 1.47
N GLN A 82 21.68 0.42 2.27
CA GLN A 82 21.18 -0.86 1.74
C GLN A 82 19.94 -0.71 0.85
N PHE A 83 19.06 0.25 1.15
CA PHE A 83 17.78 0.42 0.46
C PHE A 83 17.69 1.74 -0.33
N HIS A 84 18.80 2.41 -0.59
CA HIS A 84 18.87 3.67 -1.34
C HIS A 84 17.93 4.76 -0.82
N LEU A 85 17.85 4.89 0.50
CA LEU A 85 17.03 5.87 1.21
C LEU A 85 17.86 7.04 1.72
N ASN A 86 17.25 7.99 2.41
CA ASN A 86 17.94 9.11 3.05
C ASN A 86 17.95 8.95 4.56
N ALA A 87 19.14 8.79 5.16
CA ALA A 87 19.32 8.58 6.60
C ALA A 87 18.79 9.72 7.47
N ALA A 88 18.92 10.98 7.02
CA ALA A 88 18.39 12.13 7.76
C ALA A 88 16.86 12.15 7.73
N GLN A 89 16.26 11.77 6.60
CA GLN A 89 14.81 11.66 6.47
C GLN A 89 14.23 10.51 7.32
N ILE A 90 14.91 9.35 7.37
CA ILE A 90 14.53 8.24 8.25
C ILE A 90 14.47 8.71 9.70
N ARG A 91 15.56 9.36 10.19
CA ARG A 91 15.59 9.89 11.56
C ARG A 91 14.49 10.90 11.84
N LYS A 92 14.24 11.82 10.91
CA LYS A 92 13.18 12.83 11.03
C LYS A 92 11.79 12.23 11.09
N ASP A 93 11.49 11.28 10.19
CA ASP A 93 10.20 10.62 10.15
C ASP A 93 9.97 9.80 11.43
N LEU A 94 10.94 9.02 11.86
CA LEU A 94 10.81 8.22 13.08
C LEU A 94 10.69 9.10 14.34
N ALA A 95 11.49 10.16 14.45
CA ALA A 95 11.44 11.08 15.60
C ALA A 95 10.08 11.80 15.72
N TYR A 96 9.31 11.90 14.64
CA TYR A 96 7.96 12.47 14.70
C TYR A 96 7.00 11.59 15.53
N PHE A 97 7.18 10.27 15.50
CA PHE A 97 6.31 9.30 16.17
C PHE A 97 6.87 8.81 17.53
N GLY A 98 8.13 9.06 17.81
CA GLY A 98 8.75 8.66 19.08
C GLY A 98 10.26 8.44 19.00
N GLU A 99 10.84 8.09 20.14
CA GLU A 99 12.25 7.76 20.25
C GLU A 99 12.43 6.23 20.17
N PHE A 100 12.77 5.73 18.99
CA PHE A 100 12.92 4.29 18.75
C PHE A 100 14.37 3.82 18.73
N GLY A 101 15.32 4.75 18.62
CA GLY A 101 16.74 4.46 18.50
C GLY A 101 17.49 4.46 19.83
N VAL A 102 18.51 3.62 19.94
CA VAL A 102 19.47 3.61 21.05
C VAL A 102 20.79 4.22 20.56
N ARG A 103 21.29 5.20 21.29
CA ARG A 103 22.53 5.89 20.94
C ARG A 103 23.71 4.90 20.86
N GLY A 104 24.43 4.91 19.74
CA GLY A 104 25.55 4.01 19.47
C GLY A 104 25.15 2.60 18.98
N VAL A 105 23.86 2.21 19.06
CA VAL A 105 23.36 0.91 18.61
C VAL A 105 22.51 1.03 17.34
N GLY A 106 21.71 2.10 17.22
CA GLY A 106 20.69 2.25 16.18
C GLY A 106 19.32 1.74 16.63
N TYR A 107 18.62 1.07 15.75
CA TYR A 107 17.27 0.56 15.98
C TYR A 107 17.28 -0.97 16.12
N TYR A 108 16.58 -1.52 17.10
CA TYR A 108 16.27 -2.94 17.13
C TYR A 108 15.23 -3.27 16.07
N VAL A 109 15.56 -4.12 15.10
CA VAL A 109 14.75 -4.40 13.91
C VAL A 109 13.33 -4.85 14.27
N ARG A 110 13.20 -5.83 15.18
CA ARG A 110 11.88 -6.35 15.61
C ARG A 110 11.05 -5.30 16.33
N ASP A 111 11.66 -4.49 17.18
CA ASP A 111 10.94 -3.48 17.95
C ASP A 111 10.46 -2.34 17.06
N LEU A 112 11.33 -1.82 16.18
CA LEU A 112 10.95 -0.78 15.24
C LEU A 112 9.88 -1.28 14.27
N LYS A 113 10.00 -2.51 13.76
CA LYS A 113 8.97 -3.15 12.92
C LYS A 113 7.62 -3.21 13.62
N ARG A 114 7.57 -3.64 14.89
CA ARG A 114 6.34 -3.67 15.70
C ARG A 114 5.72 -2.27 15.86
N HIS A 115 6.53 -1.26 16.18
CA HIS A 115 6.06 0.12 16.32
C HIS A 115 5.53 0.67 14.99
N LEU A 116 6.22 0.45 13.88
CA LEU A 116 5.73 0.89 12.57
C LEU A 116 4.40 0.22 12.19
N ARG A 117 4.23 -1.08 12.49
CA ARG A 117 2.94 -1.76 12.29
C ARG A 117 1.82 -1.11 13.11
N GLN A 118 2.09 -0.73 14.37
CA GLN A 118 1.13 0.00 15.22
C GLN A 118 0.79 1.38 14.66
N ILE A 119 1.80 2.16 14.28
CA ILE A 119 1.63 3.50 13.69
C ILE A 119 0.80 3.43 12.40
N LEU A 120 1.04 2.42 11.55
CA LEU A 120 0.32 2.21 10.30
C LEU A 120 -1.04 1.51 10.49
N GLY A 121 -1.43 1.16 11.73
CA GLY A 121 -2.68 0.46 12.02
C GLY A 121 -2.73 -0.98 11.51
N LEU A 122 -1.57 -1.61 11.28
CA LEU A 122 -1.41 -2.98 10.78
C LEU A 122 -1.27 -4.04 11.90
N ASP A 123 -1.52 -3.65 13.14
CA ASP A 123 -1.55 -4.51 14.34
C ASP A 123 -2.88 -5.27 14.49
N ARG A 124 -3.84 -4.98 13.62
CA ARG A 124 -5.16 -5.64 13.52
C ARG A 124 -5.42 -6.11 12.10
N ARG A 125 -6.31 -7.08 11.94
CA ARG A 125 -6.79 -7.50 10.62
C ARG A 125 -7.68 -6.42 10.03
N LEU A 126 -7.35 -5.97 8.81
CA LEU A 126 -8.14 -5.01 8.06
C LEU A 126 -8.93 -5.76 6.98
N ARG A 127 -10.27 -5.69 7.05
CA ARG A 127 -11.14 -6.34 6.07
C ARG A 127 -11.41 -5.40 4.91
N VAL A 128 -11.21 -5.94 3.71
CA VAL A 128 -11.28 -5.21 2.44
C VAL A 128 -12.41 -5.77 1.59
N GLY A 129 -13.24 -4.90 1.03
CA GLY A 129 -14.21 -5.23 0.01
C GLY A 129 -13.74 -4.73 -1.36
N ILE A 130 -13.80 -5.56 -2.39
CA ILE A 130 -13.48 -5.16 -3.77
C ILE A 130 -14.78 -4.92 -4.52
N ILE A 131 -14.93 -3.74 -5.13
CA ILE A 131 -16.08 -3.37 -5.94
C ILE A 131 -15.68 -3.41 -7.42
N GLY A 132 -16.32 -4.32 -8.16
CA GLY A 132 -15.99 -4.70 -9.52
C GLY A 132 -15.28 -6.06 -9.57
N ALA A 133 -15.98 -7.11 -10.04
CA ALA A 133 -15.44 -8.45 -10.29
C ALA A 133 -15.05 -8.63 -11.76
N GLY A 134 -14.40 -7.61 -12.36
CA GLY A 134 -13.72 -7.68 -13.63
C GLY A 134 -12.33 -8.31 -13.50
N ASN A 135 -11.56 -8.35 -14.60
CA ASN A 135 -10.22 -8.93 -14.62
C ASN A 135 -9.30 -8.36 -13.53
N LEU A 136 -9.28 -7.04 -13.36
CA LEU A 136 -8.47 -6.38 -12.33
C LEU A 136 -8.95 -6.73 -10.93
N GLY A 137 -10.27 -6.66 -10.68
CA GLY A 137 -10.83 -7.00 -9.36
C GLY A 137 -10.53 -8.43 -8.95
N LEU A 138 -10.69 -9.39 -9.87
CA LEU A 138 -10.36 -10.81 -9.64
C LEU A 138 -8.86 -11.00 -9.38
N ALA A 139 -7.98 -10.34 -10.14
CA ALA A 139 -6.54 -10.40 -9.92
C ALA A 139 -6.14 -9.86 -8.54
N LEU A 140 -6.75 -8.75 -8.11
CA LEU A 140 -6.53 -8.18 -6.79
C LEU A 140 -7.07 -9.07 -5.66
N ALA A 141 -8.22 -9.74 -5.88
CA ALA A 141 -8.78 -10.67 -4.90
C ALA A 141 -7.89 -11.88 -4.66
N ASP A 142 -7.21 -12.34 -5.71
CA ASP A 142 -6.32 -13.50 -5.69
C ASP A 142 -4.87 -13.16 -5.28
N TYR A 143 -4.55 -11.87 -5.10
CA TYR A 143 -3.21 -11.44 -4.77
C TYR A 143 -2.84 -11.74 -3.31
N GLN A 144 -1.92 -12.71 -3.12
CA GLN A 144 -1.50 -13.19 -1.80
C GLN A 144 -0.79 -12.13 -0.96
N GLY A 145 -0.14 -11.14 -1.57
CA GLY A 145 0.58 -10.08 -0.88
C GLY A 145 -0.28 -9.28 0.10
N PHE A 146 -1.56 -9.10 -0.19
CA PHE A 146 -2.47 -8.41 0.74
C PHE A 146 -2.62 -9.18 2.05
N ARG A 147 -2.80 -10.50 2.00
CA ARG A 147 -2.96 -11.36 3.18
C ARG A 147 -1.68 -11.37 4.03
N GLN A 148 -0.51 -11.39 3.40
CA GLN A 148 0.78 -11.37 4.09
C GLN A 148 0.97 -10.08 4.90
N GLU A 149 0.43 -8.96 4.42
CA GLU A 149 0.49 -7.66 5.10
C GLU A 149 -0.65 -7.41 6.10
N GLY A 150 -1.57 -8.36 6.27
CA GLY A 150 -2.67 -8.26 7.25
C GLY A 150 -3.98 -7.74 6.69
N PHE A 151 -4.10 -7.63 5.36
CA PHE A 151 -5.36 -7.29 4.68
C PHE A 151 -6.11 -8.56 4.28
N GLU A 152 -7.34 -8.70 4.73
CA GLU A 152 -8.23 -9.81 4.39
C GLU A 152 -9.24 -9.34 3.34
N ILE A 153 -9.19 -9.91 2.14
CA ILE A 153 -10.22 -9.66 1.14
C ILE A 153 -11.46 -10.47 1.56
N ALA A 154 -12.45 -9.77 2.09
CA ALA A 154 -13.64 -10.38 2.69
C ALA A 154 -14.70 -10.76 1.64
N ALA A 155 -14.83 -9.95 0.60
CA ALA A 155 -15.80 -10.15 -0.46
C ALA A 155 -15.48 -9.28 -1.68
N MET A 156 -16.07 -9.68 -2.81
CA MET A 156 -16.20 -8.86 -4.02
C MET A 156 -17.66 -8.48 -4.23
N PHE A 157 -17.91 -7.38 -4.94
CA PHE A 157 -19.25 -6.91 -5.28
C PHE A 157 -19.31 -6.55 -6.76
N ASP A 158 -20.35 -7.00 -7.45
CA ASP A 158 -20.59 -6.68 -8.86
C ASP A 158 -22.11 -6.53 -9.09
N ASN A 159 -22.50 -5.87 -10.19
CA ASN A 159 -23.90 -5.74 -10.60
C ASN A 159 -24.28 -6.72 -11.71
N GLN A 160 -23.35 -7.50 -12.24
CA GLN A 160 -23.61 -8.48 -13.29
C GLN A 160 -24.12 -9.79 -12.69
N VAL A 161 -25.38 -10.12 -13.00
CA VAL A 161 -26.04 -11.34 -12.50
C VAL A 161 -25.24 -12.61 -12.75
N GLY A 162 -24.55 -12.71 -13.88
CA GLY A 162 -23.72 -13.88 -14.22
C GLY A 162 -22.46 -14.05 -13.38
N LYS A 163 -22.06 -13.05 -12.55
CA LYS A 163 -20.91 -13.13 -11.65
C LYS A 163 -21.33 -13.33 -10.20
N VAL A 164 -22.48 -12.80 -9.82
CA VAL A 164 -23.02 -12.93 -8.46
C VAL A 164 -23.19 -14.40 -8.10
N GLY A 165 -22.76 -14.78 -6.89
CA GLY A 165 -22.76 -16.17 -6.42
C GLY A 165 -21.55 -16.99 -6.84
N GLN A 166 -20.67 -16.45 -7.68
CA GLN A 166 -19.37 -17.05 -8.00
C GLN A 166 -18.30 -16.68 -6.95
N GLN A 167 -17.10 -17.21 -7.14
CA GLN A 167 -15.93 -16.93 -6.30
C GLN A 167 -14.70 -16.68 -7.18
N SER A 168 -13.73 -15.92 -6.65
CA SER A 168 -12.39 -15.85 -7.22
C SER A 168 -11.64 -17.17 -7.08
N ARG A 169 -10.47 -17.33 -7.71
CA ARG A 169 -9.64 -18.53 -7.57
C ARG A 169 -9.21 -18.80 -6.11
N SER A 170 -8.98 -17.73 -5.32
CA SER A 170 -8.65 -17.83 -3.90
C SER A 170 -9.87 -18.05 -2.99
N GLY A 171 -11.07 -18.23 -3.55
CA GLY A 171 -12.30 -18.51 -2.82
C GLY A 171 -13.01 -17.26 -2.27
N VAL A 172 -12.67 -16.05 -2.73
CA VAL A 172 -13.35 -14.82 -2.32
C VAL A 172 -14.72 -14.75 -2.99
N PRO A 173 -15.83 -14.69 -2.23
CA PRO A 173 -17.19 -14.71 -2.79
C PRO A 173 -17.54 -13.39 -3.48
N ILE A 174 -18.38 -13.47 -4.53
CA ILE A 174 -18.90 -12.31 -5.26
C ILE A 174 -20.38 -12.14 -4.91
N TYR A 175 -20.73 -10.99 -4.33
CA TYR A 175 -22.10 -10.62 -3.97
C TYR A 175 -22.66 -9.56 -4.91
N ASP A 176 -23.98 -9.42 -4.91
CA ASP A 176 -24.63 -8.28 -5.55
C ASP A 176 -24.24 -6.98 -4.83
N ILE A 177 -23.95 -5.93 -5.61
CA ILE A 177 -23.60 -4.61 -5.07
C ILE A 177 -24.70 -4.04 -4.16
N ALA A 178 -25.96 -4.41 -4.35
CA ALA A 178 -27.07 -4.03 -3.49
C ALA A 178 -26.91 -4.54 -2.05
N GLU A 179 -26.15 -5.60 -1.84
CA GLU A 179 -25.89 -6.17 -0.51
C GLU A 179 -24.75 -5.47 0.23
N LEU A 180 -24.00 -4.58 -0.45
CA LEU A 180 -22.81 -3.91 0.09
C LEU A 180 -23.03 -3.34 1.50
N ARG A 181 -24.12 -2.58 1.69
CA ARG A 181 -24.41 -1.91 2.97
C ARG A 181 -24.63 -2.90 4.11
N LYS A 182 -25.30 -4.01 3.84
CA LYS A 182 -25.53 -5.08 4.85
C LYS A 182 -24.21 -5.76 5.19
N PHE A 183 -23.42 -6.07 4.15
CA PHE A 183 -22.14 -6.74 4.29
C PHE A 183 -21.13 -5.89 5.07
N VAL A 184 -20.97 -4.61 4.72
CA VAL A 184 -20.06 -3.68 5.42
C VAL A 184 -20.35 -3.65 6.91
N LYS A 185 -21.64 -3.59 7.32
CA LYS A 185 -22.02 -3.59 8.73
C LYS A 185 -21.77 -4.92 9.42
N ARG A 186 -22.11 -6.04 8.80
CA ARG A 186 -21.97 -7.38 9.36
C ARG A 186 -20.52 -7.79 9.52
N ASP A 187 -19.71 -7.52 8.49
CA ASP A 187 -18.36 -8.05 8.35
C ASP A 187 -17.28 -7.02 8.64
N ALA A 188 -17.65 -5.83 9.14
CA ALA A 188 -16.73 -4.76 9.54
C ALA A 188 -15.70 -4.40 8.45
N VAL A 189 -16.13 -4.33 7.17
CA VAL A 189 -15.28 -3.91 6.07
C VAL A 189 -14.86 -2.46 6.30
N SER A 190 -13.57 -2.23 6.36
CA SER A 190 -12.97 -0.92 6.68
C SER A 190 -12.34 -0.23 5.47
N ILE A 191 -12.00 -0.98 4.43
CA ILE A 191 -11.38 -0.48 3.20
C ILE A 191 -12.16 -0.99 2.00
N ALA A 192 -12.45 -0.13 1.04
CA ALA A 192 -12.98 -0.51 -0.26
C ALA A 192 -11.91 -0.35 -1.34
N VAL A 193 -11.84 -1.31 -2.26
CA VAL A 193 -11.03 -1.23 -3.49
C VAL A 193 -11.97 -1.10 -4.67
N LEU A 194 -11.84 -0.03 -5.45
CA LEU A 194 -12.66 0.22 -6.62
C LEU A 194 -11.91 -0.23 -7.87
N ALA A 195 -12.49 -1.21 -8.56
CA ALA A 195 -11.97 -1.76 -9.83
C ALA A 195 -13.10 -1.76 -10.88
N VAL A 196 -13.78 -0.61 -11.04
CA VAL A 196 -14.91 -0.40 -11.94
C VAL A 196 -14.54 0.59 -13.05
N PRO A 197 -15.25 0.59 -14.19
CA PRO A 197 -15.04 1.59 -15.25
C PRO A 197 -15.29 3.02 -14.76
N ALA A 198 -14.57 4.00 -15.34
CA ALA A 198 -14.65 5.42 -14.97
C ALA A 198 -16.10 5.96 -14.94
N GLY A 199 -16.92 5.61 -15.92
CA GLY A 199 -18.31 6.08 -16.01
C GLY A 199 -19.23 5.63 -14.88
N SER A 200 -18.84 4.62 -14.09
CA SER A 200 -19.59 4.14 -12.91
C SER A 200 -18.92 4.47 -11.59
N ALA A 201 -17.69 4.96 -11.61
CA ALA A 201 -16.86 5.10 -10.42
C ALA A 201 -17.48 6.02 -9.36
N GLN A 202 -18.00 7.20 -9.73
CA GLN A 202 -18.62 8.12 -8.76
C GLN A 202 -19.85 7.50 -8.10
N LYS A 203 -20.75 6.92 -8.88
CA LYS A 203 -21.95 6.26 -8.34
C LYS A 203 -21.60 5.15 -7.34
N VAL A 204 -20.55 4.39 -7.65
CA VAL A 204 -20.08 3.32 -6.75
C VAL A 204 -19.45 3.89 -5.49
N VAL A 205 -18.66 4.96 -5.60
CA VAL A 205 -18.11 5.66 -4.42
C VAL A 205 -19.21 6.16 -3.50
N ASP A 206 -20.26 6.78 -4.04
CA ASP A 206 -21.40 7.25 -3.25
C ASP A 206 -22.06 6.11 -2.47
N MET A 207 -22.21 4.94 -3.09
CA MET A 207 -22.74 3.73 -2.42
C MET A 207 -21.80 3.23 -1.31
N VAL A 208 -20.49 3.23 -1.55
CA VAL A 208 -19.46 2.79 -0.60
C VAL A 208 -19.43 3.72 0.62
N VAL A 209 -19.47 5.03 0.39
CA VAL A 209 -19.52 6.05 1.44
C VAL A 209 -20.82 5.96 2.24
N ALA A 210 -21.96 5.81 1.56
CA ALA A 210 -23.26 5.61 2.20
C ALA A 210 -23.35 4.30 3.03
N ALA A 211 -22.54 3.28 2.68
CA ALA A 211 -22.39 2.06 3.46
C ALA A 211 -21.56 2.25 4.75
N GLY A 212 -20.82 3.37 4.86
CA GLY A 212 -20.02 3.73 6.03
C GLY A 212 -18.51 3.47 5.88
N VAL A 213 -18.03 3.11 4.70
CA VAL A 213 -16.59 2.94 4.44
C VAL A 213 -15.93 4.30 4.24
N LYS A 214 -14.80 4.54 4.93
CA LYS A 214 -14.09 5.82 4.91
C LYS A 214 -12.68 5.76 4.30
N ALA A 215 -12.24 4.59 3.87
CA ALA A 215 -10.94 4.40 3.23
C ALA A 215 -11.13 3.69 1.89
N ILE A 216 -10.70 4.31 0.81
CA ILE A 216 -10.95 3.85 -0.55
C ILE A 216 -9.63 3.82 -1.34
N LEU A 217 -9.29 2.67 -1.91
CA LEU A 217 -8.25 2.52 -2.92
C LEU A 217 -8.89 2.49 -4.29
N ASN A 218 -8.63 3.49 -5.11
CA ASN A 218 -9.29 3.67 -6.40
C ASN A 218 -8.37 3.34 -7.57
N PHE A 219 -8.74 2.34 -8.35
CA PHE A 219 -8.10 2.00 -9.64
C PHE A 219 -8.86 2.54 -10.86
N SER A 220 -10.01 3.17 -10.64
CA SER A 220 -10.76 3.78 -11.74
C SER A 220 -10.13 5.10 -12.16
N PRO A 221 -10.00 5.38 -13.47
CA PRO A 221 -9.49 6.66 -13.94
C PRO A 221 -10.36 7.85 -13.49
N GLY A 222 -9.73 9.00 -13.27
CA GLY A 222 -10.39 10.25 -12.95
C GLY A 222 -10.46 10.60 -11.47
N THR A 223 -10.92 11.81 -11.19
CA THR A 223 -11.06 12.35 -9.83
C THR A 223 -12.43 12.01 -9.27
N LEU A 224 -12.48 11.53 -8.05
CA LEU A 224 -13.71 11.21 -7.33
C LEU A 224 -14.01 12.30 -6.30
N GLN A 225 -15.28 12.65 -6.18
CA GLN A 225 -15.77 13.56 -5.16
C GLN A 225 -16.22 12.75 -3.94
N VAL A 226 -15.68 13.08 -2.77
CA VAL A 226 -16.00 12.41 -1.50
C VAL A 226 -16.09 13.44 -0.37
N PRO A 227 -16.80 13.14 0.73
CA PRO A 227 -16.78 13.96 1.94
C PRO A 227 -15.37 14.07 2.54
N ASP A 228 -15.08 15.13 3.28
CA ASP A 228 -13.76 15.43 3.86
C ASP A 228 -13.24 14.33 4.83
N ASP A 229 -14.15 13.58 5.44
CA ASP A 229 -13.84 12.49 6.35
C ASP A 229 -13.59 11.13 5.65
N VAL A 230 -13.66 11.10 4.32
CA VAL A 230 -13.34 9.93 3.48
C VAL A 230 -11.99 10.12 2.82
N LYS A 231 -11.11 9.14 2.97
CA LYS A 231 -9.79 9.15 2.32
C LYS A 231 -9.81 8.28 1.08
N VAL A 232 -9.49 8.88 -0.07
CA VAL A 232 -9.33 8.18 -1.35
C VAL A 232 -7.88 8.23 -1.77
N LYS A 233 -7.33 7.07 -2.12
CA LYS A 233 -6.02 6.96 -2.74
C LYS A 233 -6.19 6.40 -4.15
N GLY A 234 -5.81 7.17 -5.17
CA GLY A 234 -5.79 6.74 -6.56
C GLY A 234 -4.55 5.92 -6.89
N VAL A 235 -4.72 4.88 -7.68
CA VAL A 235 -3.66 4.11 -8.31
C VAL A 235 -3.84 4.20 -9.81
N ASP A 236 -3.00 5.01 -10.46
CA ASP A 236 -3.00 5.17 -11.92
C ASP A 236 -1.70 4.57 -12.49
N LEU A 237 -1.84 3.40 -13.11
CA LEU A 237 -0.71 2.72 -13.74
C LEU A 237 -0.23 3.43 -15.00
N THR A 238 -1.10 4.21 -15.67
CA THR A 238 -0.76 4.95 -16.88
C THR A 238 0.27 6.04 -16.57
N VAL A 239 0.10 6.76 -15.48
CA VAL A 239 1.07 7.78 -15.02
C VAL A 239 2.46 7.18 -14.82
N SER A 240 2.54 5.95 -14.30
CA SER A 240 3.83 5.26 -14.14
C SER A 240 4.46 4.90 -15.49
N LEU A 241 3.66 4.45 -16.46
CA LEU A 241 4.14 4.16 -17.81
C LEU A 241 4.56 5.43 -18.57
N GLU A 242 3.80 6.52 -18.41
CA GLU A 242 4.17 7.83 -19.00
C GLU A 242 5.50 8.34 -18.44
N SER A 243 5.74 8.17 -17.12
CA SER A 243 7.03 8.52 -16.53
C SER A 243 8.17 7.71 -17.11
N LEU A 244 8.00 6.39 -17.34
CA LEU A 244 9.00 5.56 -18.00
C LEU A 244 9.22 5.97 -19.46
N SER A 245 8.16 6.31 -20.18
CA SER A 245 8.25 6.84 -21.54
C SER A 245 9.09 8.11 -21.63
N PHE A 246 8.96 9.01 -20.64
CA PHE A 246 9.79 10.20 -20.53
C PHE A 246 11.28 9.87 -20.44
N TYR A 247 11.66 8.93 -19.57
CA TYR A 247 13.08 8.50 -19.43
C TYR A 247 13.62 7.86 -20.71
N LEU A 248 12.82 7.03 -21.40
CA LEU A 248 13.19 6.45 -22.68
C LEU A 248 13.43 7.52 -23.76
N ALA A 249 12.58 8.54 -23.80
CA ALA A 249 12.68 9.61 -24.81
C ALA A 249 13.85 10.57 -24.57
N HIS A 250 14.32 10.72 -23.33
CA HIS A 250 15.36 11.69 -22.96
C HIS A 250 16.71 11.08 -22.60
N GLY A 251 16.88 9.77 -22.81
CA GLY A 251 18.18 9.09 -22.67
C GLY A 251 18.72 8.96 -21.25
N ASP A 252 17.89 9.14 -20.22
CA ASP A 252 18.29 9.00 -18.81
C ASP A 252 18.40 7.53 -18.35
N ILE A 253 18.32 6.58 -19.26
CA ILE A 253 18.73 5.21 -18.99
C ILE A 253 20.24 5.22 -19.16
N ALA A 254 20.99 5.28 -18.04
CA ALA A 254 22.41 5.10 -18.04
C ALA A 254 22.75 3.86 -18.89
N GLN A 255 23.45 4.07 -20.01
CA GLN A 255 24.17 3.00 -20.65
C GLN A 255 25.25 2.64 -19.62
N ASP A 256 25.10 1.49 -18.95
CA ASP A 256 26.22 0.83 -18.31
C ASP A 256 27.18 0.51 -19.44
N ASP A 257 28.15 1.42 -19.68
CA ASP A 257 29.30 1.17 -20.52
C ASP A 257 30.12 0.06 -19.85
N ASP A 258 30.40 -0.99 -20.65
CA ASP A 258 31.24 -2.15 -20.39
C ASP A 258 32.58 -1.86 -19.68
#